data_464800f224f0fd8615bb72c617ce6c4f
#
_entry.id   464800f224f0fd8615bb72c617ce6c4f
#
_cell.length_a   1.000
_cell.length_b   1.000
_cell.length_c   1.000
_cell.angle_alpha   90.00
_cell.angle_beta   90.00
_cell.angle_gamma   90.00
#
_symmetry.space_group_name_H-M   'P 1'
#
loop_
_entity.id
_entity.type
_entity.pdbx_description
1 polymer ?
#
loop_
_entity_poly.entity_id
_entity_poly.type
_entity_poly.pdbx_seq_one_letter_code
_entity_poly.pdbx_strand_id
1 'polypeptide(L)'
;SLLPLVILFLLFWWAMSKLQSGAGGIMGMGGKKSNRLPNSEIPKTKFADVAGEPAAVQEVEEIKDFLKDPLKYRRLGARIPRGVLLYGPPGTGKTLLARAIAGEAGVPFYAMAGSDFVEMFVGVGASRVRDLFEQAKKSAPCIVFIDEIDAVGRQRGAGLGGGHDEREQTLNQLLVEMDGFGANEGIIMIAATNRPDILDPALLRPGRFDRQIVVDRPDIKGRTEILKVHVKGKPM
;
A
#
# COMPACT_ATOMS: atom_id res chain seq x y z
N SER A 1 25.03 -39.87 54.64
CA SER A 1 24.60 -40.28 53.29
C SER A 1 24.07 -39.06 52.49
N LEU A 2 24.93 -38.54 51.61
CA LEU A 2 24.63 -37.39 50.77
C LEU A 2 23.85 -37.76 49.47
N LEU A 3 23.64 -39.07 49.28
CA LEU A 3 23.04 -39.65 48.08
C LEU A 3 21.63 -39.12 47.76
N PRO A 4 20.68 -38.96 48.72
CA PRO A 4 19.34 -38.44 48.43
C PRO A 4 19.34 -36.95 48.01
N LEU A 5 20.29 -36.14 48.53
CA LEU A 5 20.43 -34.74 48.16
C LEU A 5 20.91 -34.54 46.71
N VAL A 6 21.81 -35.41 46.25
CA VAL A 6 22.33 -35.41 44.87
C VAL A 6 21.21 -35.80 43.88
N ILE A 7 20.39 -36.81 44.23
CA ILE A 7 19.26 -37.25 43.41
C ILE A 7 18.23 -36.14 43.29
N LEU A 8 17.94 -35.43 44.38
CA LEU A 8 16.97 -34.34 44.43
C LEU A 8 17.46 -33.13 43.57
N PHE A 9 18.76 -32.84 43.61
CA PHE A 9 19.39 -31.81 42.80
C PHE A 9 19.34 -32.15 41.28
N LEU A 10 19.59 -33.40 40.93
CA LEU A 10 19.52 -33.87 39.53
C LEU A 10 18.07 -33.84 38.99
N LEU A 11 17.09 -34.24 39.82
CA LEU A 11 15.68 -34.14 39.47
C LEU A 11 15.22 -32.69 39.31
N PHE A 12 15.68 -31.80 40.19
CA PHE A 12 15.39 -30.37 40.10
C PHE A 12 16.03 -29.76 38.84
N TRP A 13 17.28 -30.11 38.55
CA TRP A 13 17.95 -29.63 37.32
C TRP A 13 17.29 -30.17 36.05
N TRP A 14 16.88 -31.42 36.05
CA TRP A 14 16.14 -32.01 34.92
C TRP A 14 14.76 -31.38 34.76
N ALA A 15 14.04 -31.10 35.82
CA ALA A 15 12.76 -30.39 35.78
C ALA A 15 12.93 -28.96 35.30
N MET A 16 13.98 -28.26 35.79
CA MET A 16 14.29 -26.89 35.38
C MET A 16 14.73 -26.82 33.91
N SER A 17 15.48 -27.81 33.41
CA SER A 17 15.85 -27.86 31.99
C SER A 17 14.65 -28.13 31.07
N LYS A 18 13.67 -28.92 31.53
CA LYS A 18 12.40 -29.08 30.80
C LYS A 18 11.52 -27.86 30.88
N LEU A 19 11.50 -27.12 31.99
CA LEU A 19 10.80 -25.84 32.06
C LEU A 19 11.43 -24.78 31.16
N GLN A 20 12.76 -24.71 31.06
CA GLN A 20 13.44 -23.78 30.16
C GLN A 20 13.24 -24.14 28.68
N SER A 21 13.17 -25.43 28.33
CA SER A 21 12.81 -25.83 26.96
C SER A 21 11.33 -25.64 26.65
N GLY A 22 10.43 -25.58 27.66
CA GLY A 22 9.02 -25.25 27.52
C GLY A 22 8.72 -23.72 27.52
N ALA A 23 9.52 -22.93 28.25
CA ALA A 23 9.35 -21.48 28.32
C ALA A 23 9.80 -20.76 27.04
N GLY A 24 10.70 -21.37 26.25
CA GLY A 24 11.03 -20.90 24.88
C GLY A 24 9.83 -20.96 23.91
N GLY A 25 8.82 -21.78 24.21
CA GLY A 25 7.61 -21.89 23.39
C GLY A 25 6.58 -20.76 23.62
N ILE A 26 6.55 -20.14 24.79
CA ILE A 26 5.57 -19.07 25.11
C ILE A 26 6.12 -17.69 24.74
N MET A 27 7.45 -17.47 24.82
CA MET A 27 8.07 -16.26 24.30
C MET A 27 8.33 -16.29 22.79
N GLY A 28 8.27 -17.47 22.16
CA GLY A 28 8.39 -17.64 20.71
C GLY A 28 7.09 -17.44 19.94
N MET A 29 5.93 -17.27 20.58
CA MET A 29 4.66 -16.97 19.91
C MET A 29 4.53 -15.50 19.48
N GLY A 30 5.44 -14.61 19.88
CA GLY A 30 5.51 -13.23 19.38
C GLY A 30 6.26 -13.07 18.06
N GLY A 31 6.80 -14.14 17.47
CA GLY A 31 7.70 -14.09 16.32
C GLY A 31 7.27 -14.84 15.07
N LYS A 32 6.03 -15.28 14.91
CA LYS A 32 5.48 -15.41 13.57
C LYS A 32 5.23 -14.00 13.06
N LYS A 33 6.24 -13.37 12.46
CA LYS A 33 6.04 -12.31 11.49
C LYS A 33 4.88 -12.78 10.62
N SER A 34 3.71 -12.21 10.84
CA SER A 34 2.65 -12.25 9.86
C SER A 34 3.21 -11.46 8.67
N ASN A 35 4.01 -12.13 7.86
CA ASN A 35 4.47 -11.66 6.56
C ASN A 35 3.25 -11.62 5.62
N ARG A 36 2.22 -10.87 5.99
CA ARG A 36 1.21 -10.37 5.09
C ARG A 36 1.67 -9.03 4.54
N LEU A 37 2.92 -9.01 4.08
CA LEU A 37 3.32 -7.95 3.17
C LEU A 37 2.65 -8.27 1.83
N PRO A 38 2.12 -7.27 1.14
CA PRO A 38 1.43 -7.48 -0.12
C PRO A 38 2.37 -8.22 -1.07
N ASN A 39 1.90 -9.36 -1.61
CA ASN A 39 2.61 -10.05 -2.66
C ASN A 39 2.75 -9.08 -3.83
N SER A 40 3.99 -8.85 -4.25
CA SER A 40 4.24 -8.11 -5.48
C SER A 40 3.87 -9.01 -6.65
N GLU A 41 2.77 -8.71 -7.30
CA GLU A 41 2.37 -9.36 -8.55
C GLU A 41 2.36 -8.33 -9.66
N ILE A 42 2.82 -8.72 -10.85
CA ILE A 42 2.59 -7.92 -12.05
C ILE A 42 1.15 -8.20 -12.48
N PRO A 43 0.23 -7.23 -12.41
CA PRO A 43 -1.16 -7.46 -12.77
C PRO A 43 -1.29 -7.81 -14.25
N LYS A 44 -2.21 -8.71 -14.57
CA LYS A 44 -2.57 -9.03 -15.96
C LYS A 44 -3.51 -7.99 -16.56
N THR A 45 -4.12 -7.16 -15.74
CA THR A 45 -5.07 -6.11 -16.13
C THR A 45 -4.38 -5.08 -17.02
N LYS A 46 -5.01 -4.70 -18.11
CA LYS A 46 -4.54 -3.73 -19.09
C LYS A 46 -5.52 -2.55 -19.21
N PHE A 47 -5.10 -1.47 -19.87
CA PHE A 47 -6.01 -0.37 -20.18
C PHE A 47 -7.22 -0.80 -21.03
N ALA A 48 -7.08 -1.85 -21.84
CA ALA A 48 -8.18 -2.42 -22.60
C ALA A 48 -9.29 -3.03 -21.71
N ASP A 49 -8.98 -3.33 -20.46
CA ASP A 49 -9.94 -3.84 -19.47
C ASP A 49 -10.63 -2.70 -18.69
N VAL A 50 -10.12 -1.48 -18.83
CA VAL A 50 -10.68 -0.27 -18.20
C VAL A 50 -11.58 0.41 -19.22
N ALA A 51 -12.88 0.27 -19.03
CA ALA A 51 -13.89 0.90 -19.90
C ALA A 51 -14.60 2.04 -19.15
N GLY A 52 -15.06 3.01 -19.89
CA GLY A 52 -15.92 4.08 -19.38
C GLY A 52 -15.23 5.35 -18.90
N GLU A 53 -13.89 5.34 -18.80
CA GLU A 53 -13.10 6.46 -18.26
C GLU A 53 -11.91 6.84 -19.17
N PRO A 54 -12.15 7.21 -20.44
CA PRO A 54 -11.06 7.50 -21.38
C PRO A 54 -10.18 8.68 -20.93
N ALA A 55 -10.77 9.69 -20.29
CA ALA A 55 -10.04 10.85 -19.80
C ALA A 55 -9.04 10.46 -18.68
N ALA A 56 -9.49 9.68 -17.69
CA ALA A 56 -8.63 9.22 -16.62
C ALA A 56 -7.50 8.30 -17.15
N VAL A 57 -7.80 7.44 -18.13
CA VAL A 57 -6.79 6.60 -18.80
C VAL A 57 -5.75 7.47 -19.51
N GLN A 58 -6.17 8.50 -20.23
CA GLN A 58 -5.25 9.41 -20.92
C GLN A 58 -4.33 10.15 -19.95
N GLU A 59 -4.85 10.58 -18.80
CA GLU A 59 -4.03 11.27 -17.80
C GLU A 59 -2.97 10.37 -17.16
N VAL A 60 -3.21 9.06 -17.07
CA VAL A 60 -2.25 8.11 -16.50
C VAL A 60 -1.29 7.47 -17.51
N GLU A 61 -1.48 7.71 -18.81
CA GLU A 61 -0.58 7.18 -19.85
C GLU A 61 0.87 7.64 -19.67
N GLU A 62 1.08 8.89 -19.27
CA GLU A 62 2.42 9.43 -19.00
C GLU A 62 3.11 8.66 -17.87
N ILE A 63 2.36 8.23 -16.85
CA ILE A 63 2.88 7.44 -15.73
C ILE A 63 3.34 6.07 -16.20
N LYS A 64 2.54 5.41 -17.04
CA LYS A 64 2.89 4.13 -17.67
C LYS A 64 4.17 4.24 -18.50
N ASP A 65 4.29 5.28 -19.31
CA ASP A 65 5.45 5.50 -20.18
C ASP A 65 6.71 5.75 -19.38
N PHE A 66 6.62 6.50 -18.29
CA PHE A 66 7.73 6.68 -17.36
C PHE A 66 8.19 5.36 -16.73
N LEU A 67 7.25 4.56 -16.24
CA LEU A 67 7.57 3.28 -15.60
C LEU A 67 8.22 2.30 -16.59
N LYS A 68 7.86 2.37 -17.87
CA LYS A 68 8.48 1.57 -18.95
C LYS A 68 9.92 1.99 -19.26
N ASP A 69 10.20 3.31 -19.28
CA ASP A 69 11.54 3.85 -19.60
C ASP A 69 11.88 5.08 -18.74
N PRO A 70 12.21 4.86 -17.45
CA PRO A 70 12.57 5.95 -16.55
C PRO A 70 13.80 6.74 -17.02
N LEU A 71 14.73 6.08 -17.74
CA LEU A 71 15.98 6.70 -18.21
C LEU A 71 15.73 7.75 -19.28
N LYS A 72 14.77 7.52 -20.18
CA LYS A 72 14.37 8.48 -21.20
C LYS A 72 13.90 9.80 -20.57
N TYR A 73 13.01 9.72 -19.58
CA TYR A 73 12.47 10.89 -18.90
C TYR A 73 13.54 11.63 -18.08
N ARG A 74 14.46 10.88 -17.46
CA ARG A 74 15.59 11.44 -16.74
C ARG A 74 16.50 12.26 -17.65
N ARG A 75 16.81 11.76 -18.86
CA ARG A 75 17.63 12.48 -19.86
C ARG A 75 16.96 13.75 -20.36
N LEU A 76 15.65 13.79 -20.44
CA LEU A 76 14.86 14.94 -20.86
C LEU A 76 14.68 15.98 -19.74
N GLY A 77 15.12 15.69 -18.52
CA GLY A 77 14.91 16.56 -17.36
C GLY A 77 13.44 16.70 -16.94
N ALA A 78 12.58 15.78 -17.38
CA ALA A 78 11.16 15.81 -17.06
C ALA A 78 10.95 15.55 -15.56
N ARG A 79 10.09 16.34 -14.94
CA ARG A 79 9.62 16.11 -13.58
C ARG A 79 8.43 15.17 -13.60
N ILE A 80 8.60 13.99 -13.01
CA ILE A 80 7.55 12.99 -12.92
C ILE A 80 6.88 13.11 -11.56
N PRO A 81 5.54 13.00 -11.51
CA PRO A 81 4.84 12.99 -10.24
C PRO A 81 5.28 11.79 -9.42
N ARG A 82 5.60 12.02 -8.15
CA ARG A 82 5.95 10.95 -7.21
C ARG A 82 4.72 10.21 -6.70
N GLY A 83 3.60 10.93 -6.64
CA GLY A 83 2.35 10.39 -6.16
C GLY A 83 1.15 10.91 -6.94
N VAL A 84 0.21 10.01 -7.15
CA VAL A 84 -1.05 10.25 -7.85
C VAL A 84 -2.20 9.91 -6.91
N LEU A 85 -3.13 10.84 -6.75
CA LEU A 85 -4.36 10.61 -6.02
C LEU A 85 -5.50 10.36 -7.00
N LEU A 86 -6.07 9.16 -6.97
CA LEU A 86 -7.29 8.82 -7.68
C LEU A 86 -8.48 9.09 -6.74
N TYR A 87 -9.38 9.97 -7.11
CA TYR A 87 -10.54 10.27 -6.27
C TYR A 87 -11.84 10.32 -7.06
N GLY A 88 -12.94 10.04 -6.40
CA GLY A 88 -14.28 10.02 -7.00
C GLY A 88 -15.22 9.08 -6.28
N PRO A 89 -16.47 8.95 -6.73
CA PRO A 89 -17.46 8.10 -6.09
C PRO A 89 -17.02 6.64 -5.93
N PRO A 90 -17.57 5.92 -4.95
CA PRO A 90 -17.26 4.49 -4.81
C PRO A 90 -17.72 3.70 -6.03
N GLY A 91 -16.99 2.63 -6.37
CA GLY A 91 -17.35 1.73 -7.47
C GLY A 91 -17.02 2.25 -8.87
N THR A 92 -16.27 3.35 -9.01
CA THR A 92 -15.90 3.92 -10.32
C THR A 92 -14.67 3.30 -10.96
N GLY A 93 -14.03 2.31 -10.32
CA GLY A 93 -12.91 1.57 -10.91
C GLY A 93 -11.52 2.11 -10.58
N LYS A 94 -11.35 2.94 -9.55
CA LYS A 94 -10.05 3.49 -9.13
C LYS A 94 -8.97 2.42 -8.92
N THR A 95 -9.30 1.36 -8.20
CA THR A 95 -8.39 0.23 -7.95
C THR A 95 -8.08 -0.54 -9.24
N LEU A 96 -9.06 -0.67 -10.14
CA LEU A 96 -8.87 -1.31 -11.45
C LEU A 96 -7.92 -0.49 -12.33
N LEU A 97 -8.10 0.84 -12.36
CA LEU A 97 -7.23 1.76 -13.10
C LEU A 97 -5.79 1.69 -12.59
N ALA A 98 -5.57 1.70 -11.27
CA ALA A 98 -4.24 1.56 -10.69
C ALA A 98 -3.55 0.24 -11.07
N ARG A 99 -4.29 -0.87 -11.07
CA ARG A 99 -3.79 -2.18 -11.53
C ARG A 99 -3.48 -2.18 -13.03
N ALA A 100 -4.31 -1.51 -13.83
CA ALA A 100 -4.09 -1.42 -15.27
C ALA A 100 -2.81 -0.64 -15.62
N ILE A 101 -2.48 0.43 -14.88
CA ILE A 101 -1.22 1.16 -15.04
C ILE A 101 -0.03 0.21 -14.82
N ALA A 102 -0.02 -0.53 -13.72
CA ALA A 102 1.05 -1.47 -13.41
C ALA A 102 1.16 -2.60 -14.44
N GLY A 103 0.02 -3.18 -14.80
CA GLY A 103 -0.05 -4.24 -15.80
C GLY A 103 0.39 -3.77 -17.18
N GLU A 104 0.02 -2.55 -17.60
CA GLU A 104 0.43 -1.97 -18.86
C GLU A 104 1.93 -1.63 -18.89
N ALA A 105 2.45 -1.11 -17.77
CA ALA A 105 3.88 -0.85 -17.60
C ALA A 105 4.71 -2.13 -17.42
N GLY A 106 4.10 -3.24 -16.98
CA GLY A 106 4.80 -4.49 -16.72
C GLY A 106 5.65 -4.46 -15.44
N VAL A 107 5.22 -3.67 -14.45
CA VAL A 107 5.94 -3.48 -13.18
C VAL A 107 5.22 -4.11 -12.00
N PRO A 108 5.94 -4.45 -10.92
CA PRO A 108 5.35 -4.95 -9.68
C PRO A 108 4.35 -3.96 -9.08
N PHE A 109 3.28 -4.51 -8.52
CA PHE A 109 2.19 -3.76 -7.90
C PHE A 109 2.03 -4.19 -6.44
N TYR A 110 2.26 -3.28 -5.51
CA TYR A 110 2.08 -3.47 -4.08
C TYR A 110 0.81 -2.77 -3.65
N ALA A 111 -0.19 -3.51 -3.22
CA ALA A 111 -1.47 -2.96 -2.80
C ALA A 111 -1.72 -3.16 -1.31
N MET A 112 -2.10 -2.10 -0.61
CA MET A 112 -2.57 -2.13 0.77
C MET A 112 -3.83 -1.27 0.91
N ALA A 113 -4.70 -1.64 1.85
CA ALA A 113 -5.79 -0.78 2.26
C ALA A 113 -5.29 0.18 3.36
N GLY A 114 -5.79 1.41 3.38
CA GLY A 114 -5.48 2.36 4.44
C GLY A 114 -5.86 1.84 5.84
N SER A 115 -6.92 1.02 5.93
CA SER A 115 -7.31 0.32 7.15
C SER A 115 -6.25 -0.65 7.67
N ASP A 116 -5.42 -1.23 6.81
CA ASP A 116 -4.36 -2.18 7.22
C ASP A 116 -3.24 -1.51 8.03
N PHE A 117 -3.17 -0.18 7.95
CA PHE A 117 -2.23 0.62 8.73
C PHE A 117 -2.78 1.06 10.08
N VAL A 118 -4.10 0.94 10.31
CA VAL A 118 -4.76 1.36 11.53
C VAL A 118 -5.04 0.12 12.38
N GLU A 119 -4.13 -0.21 13.28
CA GLU A 119 -4.30 -1.32 14.23
C GLU A 119 -4.40 -0.80 15.67
N MET A 120 -4.85 -1.68 16.60
CA MET A 120 -5.01 -1.33 18.02
C MET A 120 -3.68 -1.15 18.77
N PHE A 121 -2.54 -1.53 18.19
CA PHE A 121 -1.23 -1.46 18.82
C PHE A 121 -0.38 -0.33 18.26
N VAL A 122 0.05 0.57 19.13
CA VAL A 122 0.88 1.73 18.78
C VAL A 122 2.16 1.32 18.06
N GLY A 123 2.43 1.94 16.92
CA GLY A 123 3.67 1.75 16.15
C GLY A 123 3.64 0.61 15.12
N VAL A 124 2.62 -0.24 15.10
CA VAL A 124 2.51 -1.33 14.11
C VAL A 124 2.23 -0.76 12.71
N GLY A 125 1.36 0.22 12.59
CA GLY A 125 1.06 0.89 11.33
C GLY A 125 2.29 1.54 10.71
N ALA A 126 3.06 2.29 11.50
CA ALA A 126 4.30 2.93 11.04
C ALA A 126 5.38 1.93 10.61
N SER A 127 5.46 0.76 11.29
CA SER A 127 6.36 -0.33 10.87
C SER A 127 5.95 -0.93 9.53
N ARG A 128 4.66 -1.15 9.31
CA ARG A 128 4.13 -1.67 8.03
C ARG A 128 4.39 -0.71 6.87
N VAL A 129 4.25 0.59 7.11
CA VAL A 129 4.63 1.61 6.12
C VAL A 129 6.09 1.43 5.74
N ARG A 130 7.02 1.40 6.69
CA ARG A 130 8.45 1.21 6.41
C ARG A 130 8.75 -0.07 5.64
N ASP A 131 8.18 -1.19 6.08
CA ASP A 131 8.40 -2.50 5.45
C ASP A 131 7.91 -2.50 3.99
N LEU A 132 6.75 -1.87 3.71
CA LEU A 132 6.20 -1.71 2.36
C LEU A 132 7.16 -0.92 1.47
N PHE A 133 7.65 0.21 1.97
CA PHE A 133 8.54 1.09 1.20
C PHE A 133 9.94 0.48 1.00
N GLU A 134 10.47 -0.25 1.98
CA GLU A 134 11.71 -1.01 1.80
C GLU A 134 11.60 -2.08 0.70
N GLN A 135 10.45 -2.76 0.62
CA GLN A 135 10.21 -3.73 -0.45
C GLN A 135 10.07 -3.06 -1.80
N ALA A 136 9.34 -1.95 -1.89
CA ALA A 136 9.21 -1.18 -3.10
C ALA A 136 10.58 -0.72 -3.63
N LYS A 137 11.46 -0.24 -2.75
CA LYS A 137 12.84 0.16 -3.12
C LYS A 137 13.65 -0.99 -3.74
N LYS A 138 13.47 -2.22 -3.23
CA LYS A 138 14.17 -3.40 -3.75
C LYS A 138 13.64 -3.87 -5.11
N SER A 139 12.43 -3.48 -5.46
CA SER A 139 11.71 -3.96 -6.66
C SER A 139 11.46 -2.86 -7.69
N ALA A 140 12.12 -1.72 -7.55
CA ALA A 140 11.96 -0.61 -8.50
C ALA A 140 12.45 -1.01 -9.91
N PRO A 141 11.73 -0.61 -10.98
CA PRO A 141 10.54 0.22 -10.98
C PRO A 141 9.27 -0.52 -10.53
N CYS A 142 8.42 0.13 -9.72
CA CYS A 142 7.18 -0.46 -9.20
C CYS A 142 6.12 0.58 -8.87
N ILE A 143 4.89 0.11 -8.62
CA ILE A 143 3.79 0.92 -8.09
C ILE A 143 3.46 0.48 -6.67
N VAL A 144 3.35 1.46 -5.76
CA VAL A 144 2.79 1.30 -4.42
C VAL A 144 1.38 1.90 -4.44
N PHE A 145 0.37 1.06 -4.20
CA PHE A 145 -1.03 1.47 -4.20
C PHE A 145 -1.61 1.41 -2.79
N ILE A 146 -2.23 2.50 -2.36
CA ILE A 146 -2.93 2.59 -1.08
C ILE A 146 -4.40 2.89 -1.37
N ASP A 147 -5.26 1.89 -1.16
CA ASP A 147 -6.70 2.08 -1.26
C ASP A 147 -7.25 2.70 0.04
N GLU A 148 -8.32 3.46 -0.06
CA GLU A 148 -8.96 4.11 1.09
C GLU A 148 -7.97 4.90 1.97
N ILE A 149 -7.12 5.72 1.33
CA ILE A 149 -6.08 6.49 2.03
C ILE A 149 -6.65 7.39 3.14
N ASP A 150 -7.91 7.76 3.06
CA ASP A 150 -8.64 8.54 4.06
C ASP A 150 -8.75 7.83 5.43
N ALA A 151 -8.56 6.50 5.50
CA ALA A 151 -8.48 5.80 6.77
C ALA A 151 -7.29 6.26 7.63
N VAL A 152 -6.17 6.62 6.99
CA VAL A 152 -4.91 7.07 7.64
C VAL A 152 -4.72 8.58 7.48
N GLY A 153 -5.07 9.11 6.31
CA GLY A 153 -4.77 10.46 5.86
C GLY A 153 -5.77 11.53 6.27
N ARG A 154 -6.63 11.28 7.25
CA ARG A 154 -7.65 12.24 7.69
C ARG A 154 -7.01 13.41 8.44
N GLN A 155 -7.60 14.61 8.26
CA GLN A 155 -7.17 15.83 8.96
C GLN A 155 -7.16 15.67 10.49
N ARG A 156 -6.18 16.33 11.12
CA ARG A 156 -6.01 16.38 12.57
C ARG A 156 -7.15 17.15 13.23
N GLY A 157 -7.60 16.73 14.40
CA GLY A 157 -8.47 17.55 15.25
C GLY A 157 -9.94 17.16 15.38
N ALA A 158 -10.38 16.01 14.86
CA ALA A 158 -11.80 15.62 14.92
C ALA A 158 -12.14 14.50 15.92
N GLY A 159 -11.44 14.37 17.06
CA GLY A 159 -11.83 13.36 18.04
C GLY A 159 -10.93 13.23 19.27
N LEU A 160 -11.54 13.03 20.40
CA LEU A 160 -10.92 12.72 21.70
C LEU A 160 -10.88 11.17 21.84
N GLY A 161 -9.70 10.52 21.63
CA GLY A 161 -9.55 9.08 21.86
C GLY A 161 -8.23 8.50 21.42
N GLY A 162 -7.72 7.47 22.10
CA GLY A 162 -6.38 6.88 21.93
C GLY A 162 -6.05 6.23 20.56
N GLY A 163 -7.02 6.13 19.64
CA GLY A 163 -6.76 5.70 18.26
C GLY A 163 -6.27 6.81 17.32
N HIS A 164 -6.20 8.06 17.82
CA HIS A 164 -5.72 9.21 17.02
C HIS A 164 -4.19 9.25 16.93
N ASP A 165 -3.51 8.94 18.02
CA ASP A 165 -2.05 8.98 18.07
C ASP A 165 -1.40 8.00 17.11
N GLU A 166 -1.98 6.81 16.96
CA GLU A 166 -1.47 5.81 16.03
C GLU A 166 -1.65 6.20 14.57
N ARG A 167 -2.83 6.72 14.22
CA ARG A 167 -3.08 7.21 12.85
C ARG A 167 -2.15 8.36 12.50
N GLU A 168 -1.95 9.28 13.42
CA GLU A 168 -1.05 10.41 13.22
C GLU A 168 0.40 9.96 13.08
N GLN A 169 0.85 9.01 13.89
CA GLN A 169 2.17 8.42 13.79
C GLN A 169 2.36 7.70 12.44
N THR A 170 1.35 6.96 12.01
CA THR A 170 1.36 6.25 10.72
C THR A 170 1.36 7.22 9.55
N LEU A 171 0.53 8.27 9.59
CA LEU A 171 0.52 9.32 8.59
C LEU A 171 1.89 10.03 8.52
N ASN A 172 2.46 10.40 9.66
CA ASN A 172 3.78 11.03 9.70
C ASN A 172 4.86 10.12 9.10
N GLN A 173 4.82 8.81 9.39
CA GLN A 173 5.75 7.86 8.77
C GLN A 173 5.54 7.77 7.27
N LEU A 174 4.29 7.74 6.77
CA LEU A 174 3.98 7.75 5.35
C LEU A 174 4.58 9.00 4.67
N LEU A 175 4.40 10.17 5.28
CA LEU A 175 4.94 11.43 4.75
C LEU A 175 6.48 11.41 4.71
N VAL A 176 7.13 10.86 5.75
CA VAL A 176 8.59 10.71 5.81
C VAL A 176 9.08 9.79 4.70
N GLU A 177 8.45 8.65 4.49
CA GLU A 177 8.83 7.72 3.42
C GLU A 177 8.62 8.35 2.03
N MET A 178 7.51 9.06 1.80
CA MET A 178 7.26 9.77 0.54
C MET A 178 8.32 10.85 0.26
N ASP A 179 8.70 11.62 1.27
CA ASP A 179 9.73 12.66 1.14
C ASP A 179 11.13 12.04 0.94
N GLY A 180 11.36 10.85 1.49
CA GLY A 180 12.61 10.10 1.40
C GLY A 180 12.88 9.49 0.02
N PHE A 181 11.89 9.46 -0.89
CA PHE A 181 12.14 9.01 -2.26
C PHE A 181 12.84 10.06 -3.09
N GLY A 182 13.93 9.67 -3.74
CA GLY A 182 14.52 10.46 -4.81
C GLY A 182 13.58 10.52 -6.02
N ALA A 183 13.53 11.66 -6.71
CA ALA A 183 12.70 11.85 -7.91
C ALA A 183 12.96 10.81 -9.04
N ASN A 184 13.94 9.93 -8.86
CA ASN A 184 14.49 9.05 -9.88
C ASN A 184 14.54 7.57 -9.50
N GLU A 185 13.89 7.17 -8.39
CA GLU A 185 13.96 5.79 -7.92
C GLU A 185 13.04 4.83 -8.68
N GLY A 186 12.20 5.35 -9.58
CA GLY A 186 11.29 4.52 -10.38
C GLY A 186 10.09 4.00 -9.59
N ILE A 187 9.83 4.55 -8.40
CA ILE A 187 8.68 4.18 -7.57
C ILE A 187 7.63 5.26 -7.74
N ILE A 188 6.40 4.86 -8.07
CA ILE A 188 5.25 5.75 -8.10
C ILE A 188 4.24 5.29 -7.06
N MET A 189 3.82 6.23 -6.22
CA MET A 189 2.73 6.01 -5.30
C MET A 189 1.40 6.38 -5.96
N ILE A 190 0.42 5.51 -5.82
CA ILE A 190 -0.96 5.80 -6.22
C ILE A 190 -1.84 5.60 -4.99
N ALA A 191 -2.62 6.60 -4.62
CA ALA A 191 -3.62 6.45 -3.58
C ALA A 191 -5.02 6.60 -4.15
N ALA A 192 -5.98 5.93 -3.54
CA ALA A 192 -7.39 6.07 -3.89
C ALA A 192 -8.22 6.51 -2.68
N THR A 193 -9.19 7.39 -2.91
CA THR A 193 -10.16 7.81 -1.89
C THR A 193 -11.51 8.15 -2.51
N ASN A 194 -12.56 7.95 -1.74
CA ASN A 194 -13.90 8.42 -2.08
C ASN A 194 -14.18 9.80 -1.44
N ARG A 195 -13.30 10.27 -0.56
CA ARG A 195 -13.49 11.48 0.24
C ARG A 195 -12.23 12.36 0.26
N PRO A 196 -11.93 13.04 -0.86
CA PRO A 196 -10.75 13.92 -0.92
C PRO A 196 -10.86 15.11 0.04
N ASP A 197 -12.08 15.49 0.43
CA ASP A 197 -12.40 16.61 1.32
C ASP A 197 -11.87 16.48 2.73
N ILE A 198 -11.66 15.23 3.22
CA ILE A 198 -11.20 14.97 4.59
C ILE A 198 -9.70 14.70 4.70
N LEU A 199 -8.99 14.66 3.57
CA LEU A 199 -7.56 14.38 3.57
C LEU A 199 -6.75 15.53 4.20
N ASP A 200 -5.68 15.16 4.91
CA ASP A 200 -4.71 16.12 5.44
C ASP A 200 -4.02 16.84 4.26
N PRO A 201 -4.04 18.19 4.23
CA PRO A 201 -3.39 18.97 3.18
C PRO A 201 -1.90 18.64 3.00
N ALA A 202 -1.24 18.11 4.03
CA ALA A 202 0.14 17.67 3.93
C ALA A 202 0.37 16.56 2.91
N LEU A 203 -0.62 15.71 2.66
CA LEU A 203 -0.57 14.67 1.63
C LEU A 203 -0.59 15.23 0.20
N LEU A 204 -1.21 16.39 0.01
CA LEU A 204 -1.42 17.00 -1.30
C LEU A 204 -0.32 18.01 -1.68
N ARG A 205 0.74 18.12 -0.86
CA ARG A 205 1.86 19.03 -1.14
C ARG A 205 2.70 18.53 -2.31
N PRO A 206 3.35 19.45 -3.06
CA PRO A 206 4.29 19.08 -4.12
C PRO A 206 5.34 18.08 -3.64
N GLY A 207 5.58 17.04 -4.46
CA GLY A 207 6.48 15.94 -4.14
C GLY A 207 5.84 14.78 -3.39
N ARG A 208 4.53 14.86 -3.10
CA ARG A 208 3.71 13.80 -2.51
C ARG A 208 2.60 13.42 -3.51
N PHE A 209 1.32 13.46 -3.12
CA PHE A 209 0.22 13.28 -4.08
C PHE A 209 -0.07 14.61 -4.81
N ASP A 210 0.87 15.02 -5.62
CA ASP A 210 0.85 16.29 -6.35
C ASP A 210 0.02 16.23 -7.64
N ARG A 211 -0.28 15.04 -8.14
CA ARG A 211 -1.21 14.83 -9.24
C ARG A 211 -2.52 14.24 -8.75
N GLN A 212 -3.63 14.90 -9.05
CA GLN A 212 -4.96 14.48 -8.64
C GLN A 212 -5.78 14.18 -9.89
N ILE A 213 -6.32 12.97 -9.98
CA ILE A 213 -7.10 12.48 -11.12
C ILE A 213 -8.49 12.10 -10.65
N VAL A 214 -9.50 12.68 -11.28
CA VAL A 214 -10.89 12.36 -11.02
C VAL A 214 -11.27 11.09 -11.77
N VAL A 215 -11.84 10.12 -11.06
CA VAL A 215 -12.45 8.92 -11.65
C VAL A 215 -13.96 9.01 -11.33
N ASP A 216 -14.72 9.62 -12.25
CA ASP A 216 -16.13 9.92 -12.03
C ASP A 216 -17.04 8.77 -12.48
N ARG A 217 -18.33 8.96 -12.38
CA ARG A 217 -19.33 8.02 -12.88
C ARG A 217 -19.33 7.99 -14.39
N PRO A 218 -19.36 6.81 -15.03
CA PRO A 218 -19.35 6.71 -16.47
C PRO A 218 -20.64 7.31 -17.08
N ASP A 219 -20.49 7.99 -18.21
CA ASP A 219 -21.58 8.46 -19.04
C ASP A 219 -22.31 7.29 -19.73
N ILE A 220 -23.28 7.60 -20.59
CA ILE A 220 -24.06 6.56 -21.31
C ILE A 220 -23.15 5.71 -22.20
N LYS A 221 -22.17 6.32 -22.87
CA LYS A 221 -21.23 5.60 -23.73
C LYS A 221 -20.32 4.72 -22.87
N GLY A 222 -19.77 5.27 -21.81
CA GLY A 222 -18.93 4.54 -20.86
C GLY A 222 -19.64 3.33 -20.26
N ARG A 223 -20.90 3.47 -19.84
CA ARG A 223 -21.68 2.32 -19.35
C ARG A 223 -21.86 1.25 -20.40
N THR A 224 -22.07 1.64 -21.67
CA THR A 224 -22.17 0.68 -22.77
C THR A 224 -20.87 -0.09 -22.97
N GLU A 225 -19.71 0.60 -22.92
CA GLU A 225 -18.41 -0.06 -23.05
C GLU A 225 -18.11 -0.97 -21.85
N ILE A 226 -18.44 -0.57 -20.64
CA ILE A 226 -18.34 -1.43 -19.45
C ILE A 226 -19.17 -2.70 -19.62
N LEU A 227 -20.42 -2.59 -20.08
CA LEU A 227 -21.27 -3.73 -20.34
C LEU A 227 -20.65 -4.66 -21.40
N LYS A 228 -20.10 -4.14 -22.49
CA LYS A 228 -19.41 -4.94 -23.50
C LYS A 228 -18.25 -5.75 -22.93
N VAL A 229 -17.45 -5.17 -22.02
CA VAL A 229 -16.35 -5.88 -21.34
C VAL A 229 -16.92 -7.04 -20.50
N HIS A 230 -18.00 -6.82 -19.75
CA HIS A 230 -18.59 -7.83 -18.87
C HIS A 230 -19.33 -8.95 -19.59
N VAL A 231 -19.80 -8.71 -20.81
CA VAL A 231 -20.52 -9.71 -21.63
C VAL A 231 -19.55 -10.58 -22.43
N LYS A 232 -18.30 -10.11 -22.58
CA LYS A 232 -17.27 -10.83 -23.35
C LYS A 232 -17.07 -12.25 -22.79
N GLY A 233 -17.31 -13.25 -23.64
CA GLY A 233 -17.17 -14.66 -23.28
C GLY A 233 -18.37 -15.26 -22.52
N LYS A 234 -19.49 -14.57 -22.41
CA LYS A 234 -20.74 -15.12 -21.88
C LYS A 234 -21.64 -15.57 -23.03
N PRO A 235 -22.31 -16.73 -22.93
CA PRO A 235 -23.34 -17.12 -23.90
C PRO A 235 -24.53 -16.14 -23.77
N MET A 236 -24.88 -15.47 -24.84
CA MET A 236 -26.09 -14.66 -24.98
C MET A 236 -26.99 -15.26 -26.02
#